data_bfdcbbde7aa37da3625785fe0f81ddb0
#
_entry.id   bfdcbbde7aa37da3625785fe0f81ddb0
#
_cell.length_a   1.000
_cell.length_b   1.000
_cell.length_c   1.000
_cell.angle_alpha   90.00
_cell.angle_beta   90.00
_cell.angle_gamma   90.00
#
_symmetry.space_group_name_H-M   'P 1'
#
loop_
_entity.id
_entity.type
_entity.pdbx_description
1 polymer ?
#
loop_
_entity_poly.entity_id
_entity_poly.type
_entity_poly.pdbx_seq_one_letter_code
_entity_poly.pdbx_strand_id
1 'polypeptide(L)'
;MPNIAIVVFDKFTDVDLWLMWDLLNRVPDWSVKIVGSAETHASVTGIPVSTQDSIEFANSADAVLFVSGPGTRDCIKNDEWLSRFNLDPERQLIGSICSGSLILAKLGLLDGKTATTYPTSKELLGSFGVEVIEKPFVANGNVATAGGCLAQQYLVGWVIEKLADKDWSDLVLKSIQPVGEGLFFDDVERLQQLYTPIISKSTV
;
A
#
# COMPACT_ATOMS: atom_id res chain seq x y z
N MET A 1 -6.47 3.10 17.55
CA MET A 1 -6.69 3.75 16.25
C MET A 1 -5.45 3.50 15.41
N PRO A 2 -5.51 2.62 14.41
CA PRO A 2 -4.36 2.30 13.58
C PRO A 2 -3.85 3.49 12.77
N ASN A 3 -2.52 3.61 12.70
CA ASN A 3 -1.81 4.59 11.87
C ASN A 3 -1.24 3.88 10.64
N ILE A 4 -1.60 4.35 9.46
CA ILE A 4 -1.18 3.76 8.20
C ILE A 4 -0.35 4.79 7.42
N ALA A 5 0.85 4.42 7.00
CA ALA A 5 1.70 5.22 6.14
C ALA A 5 1.65 4.67 4.70
N ILE A 6 1.28 5.50 3.73
CA ILE A 6 1.46 5.22 2.31
C ILE A 6 2.66 6.04 1.85
N VAL A 7 3.75 5.35 1.54
CA VAL A 7 5.02 5.99 1.15
C VAL A 7 5.02 6.31 -0.34
N VAL A 8 5.16 7.59 -0.65
CA VAL A 8 5.28 8.11 -2.02
C VAL A 8 6.68 8.68 -2.29
N PHE A 9 7.02 8.75 -3.54
CA PHE A 9 8.27 9.30 -4.08
C PHE A 9 8.02 9.81 -5.49
N ASP A 10 8.93 10.59 -6.08
CA ASP A 10 8.75 11.11 -7.43
C ASP A 10 8.59 10.00 -8.47
N LYS A 11 7.75 10.21 -9.47
CA LYS A 11 7.37 9.27 -10.53
C LYS A 11 6.69 8.00 -9.99
N PHE A 12 5.92 8.12 -8.91
CA PHE A 12 5.05 7.02 -8.46
C PHE A 12 3.87 6.82 -9.43
N THR A 13 3.28 5.64 -9.43
CA THR A 13 2.11 5.28 -10.25
C THR A 13 0.83 5.76 -9.57
N ASP A 14 0.05 6.60 -10.25
CA ASP A 14 -1.14 7.27 -9.70
C ASP A 14 -2.15 6.31 -9.10
N VAL A 15 -2.54 5.26 -9.84
CA VAL A 15 -3.55 4.30 -9.38
C VAL A 15 -3.15 3.56 -8.11
N ASP A 16 -1.85 3.34 -7.91
CA ASP A 16 -1.35 2.65 -6.72
C ASP A 16 -1.57 3.47 -5.45
N LEU A 17 -1.40 4.78 -5.54
CA LEU A 17 -1.68 5.67 -4.41
C LEU A 17 -3.19 5.79 -4.16
N TRP A 18 -3.95 6.16 -5.20
CA TRP A 18 -5.33 6.58 -4.98
C TRP A 18 -6.27 5.44 -4.62
N LEU A 19 -6.05 4.24 -5.15
CA LEU A 19 -6.86 3.09 -4.76
C LEU A 19 -6.57 2.64 -3.32
N MET A 20 -5.28 2.59 -2.90
CA MET A 20 -4.95 2.29 -1.50
C MET A 20 -5.51 3.36 -0.55
N TRP A 21 -5.31 4.63 -0.90
CA TRP A 21 -5.81 5.76 -0.12
C TRP A 21 -7.32 5.70 0.09
N ASP A 22 -8.06 5.52 -1.00
CA ASP A 22 -9.53 5.48 -0.94
C ASP A 22 -10.03 4.30 -0.10
N LEU A 23 -9.51 3.10 -0.34
CA LEU A 23 -9.98 1.90 0.36
C LEU A 23 -9.65 1.91 1.86
N LEU A 24 -8.44 2.31 2.23
CA LEU A 24 -8.03 2.34 3.64
C LEU A 24 -8.79 3.40 4.44
N ASN A 25 -9.14 4.53 3.82
CA ASN A 25 -9.94 5.58 4.46
C ASN A 25 -11.42 5.22 4.64
N ARG A 26 -11.91 4.11 4.06
CA ARG A 26 -13.26 3.59 4.27
C ARG A 26 -13.42 2.89 5.62
N VAL A 27 -12.32 2.46 6.24
CA VAL A 27 -12.36 1.89 7.59
C VAL A 27 -12.43 3.03 8.61
N PRO A 28 -13.44 3.02 9.51
CA PRO A 28 -13.60 4.09 10.49
C PRO A 28 -12.44 4.11 11.50
N ASP A 29 -12.17 5.30 12.04
CA ASP A 29 -11.16 5.53 13.08
C ASP A 29 -9.72 5.19 12.72
N TRP A 30 -9.40 5.03 11.42
CA TRP A 30 -8.03 4.90 10.95
C TRP A 30 -7.42 6.26 10.61
N SER A 31 -6.14 6.41 10.93
CA SER A 31 -5.31 7.54 10.49
C SER A 31 -4.45 7.09 9.32
N VAL A 32 -4.91 7.33 8.09
CA VAL A 32 -4.15 7.05 6.88
C VAL A 32 -3.42 8.32 6.45
N LYS A 33 -2.12 8.25 6.21
CA LYS A 33 -1.30 9.38 5.78
C LYS A 33 -0.47 9.04 4.56
N ILE A 34 -0.42 10.00 3.62
CA ILE A 34 0.55 10.00 2.53
C ILE A 34 1.83 10.61 3.08
N VAL A 35 2.93 9.86 3.04
CA VAL A 35 4.22 10.28 3.59
C VAL A 35 5.31 10.23 2.53
N GLY A 36 6.29 11.12 2.63
CA GLY A 36 7.37 11.20 1.67
C GLY A 36 8.56 12.00 2.18
N SER A 37 9.62 12.04 1.37
CA SER A 37 10.86 12.74 1.72
C SER A 37 10.82 14.25 1.46
N ALA A 38 9.79 14.75 0.79
CA ALA A 38 9.56 16.16 0.49
C ALA A 38 8.08 16.51 0.74
N GLU A 39 7.77 17.79 0.80
CA GLU A 39 6.40 18.30 0.98
C GLU A 39 5.46 17.93 -0.18
N THR A 40 6.03 17.70 -1.36
CA THR A 40 5.27 17.33 -2.57
C THR A 40 6.09 16.37 -3.41
N HIS A 41 5.42 15.36 -3.95
CA HIS A 41 5.97 14.44 -4.95
C HIS A 41 5.10 14.45 -6.20
N ALA A 42 5.72 14.39 -7.38
CA ALA A 42 5.00 14.30 -8.64
C ALA A 42 4.82 12.83 -9.08
N SER A 43 3.61 12.47 -9.46
CA SER A 43 3.31 11.15 -10.02
C SER A 43 3.94 10.96 -11.40
N VAL A 44 3.87 9.75 -11.94
CA VAL A 44 4.34 9.45 -13.30
C VAL A 44 3.58 10.23 -14.39
N THR A 45 2.32 10.59 -14.15
CA THR A 45 1.51 11.42 -15.06
C THR A 45 1.67 12.92 -14.81
N GLY A 46 2.46 13.31 -13.79
CA GLY A 46 2.76 14.70 -13.47
C GLY A 46 1.82 15.34 -12.45
N ILE A 47 0.95 14.58 -11.79
CA ILE A 47 0.07 15.12 -10.74
C ILE A 47 0.92 15.37 -9.48
N PRO A 48 0.98 16.62 -8.96
CA PRO A 48 1.63 16.90 -7.69
C PRO A 48 0.75 16.43 -6.54
N VAL A 49 1.35 15.69 -5.59
CA VAL A 49 0.67 15.21 -4.39
C VAL A 49 1.42 15.70 -3.17
N SER A 50 0.74 16.44 -2.31
CA SER A 50 1.29 16.90 -1.03
C SER A 50 1.34 15.75 -0.03
N THR A 51 2.46 15.64 0.69
CA THR A 51 2.59 14.73 1.82
C THR A 51 1.90 15.32 3.04
N GLN A 52 1.37 14.46 3.89
CA GLN A 52 0.67 14.84 5.11
C GLN A 52 1.55 14.69 6.35
N ASP A 53 2.69 13.99 6.17
CA ASP A 53 3.72 13.84 7.20
C ASP A 53 5.07 13.50 6.53
N SER A 54 6.14 13.55 7.32
CA SER A 54 7.47 13.15 6.86
C SER A 54 7.57 11.63 6.67
N ILE A 55 8.57 11.19 5.93
CA ILE A 55 8.83 9.76 5.67
C ILE A 55 9.07 8.97 6.98
N GLU A 56 9.60 9.61 8.02
CA GLU A 56 9.87 9.00 9.32
C GLU A 56 8.60 8.58 10.05
N PHE A 57 7.43 9.15 9.72
CA PHE A 57 6.16 8.67 10.26
C PHE A 57 5.96 7.17 10.00
N ALA A 58 6.49 6.64 8.88
CA ALA A 58 6.46 5.22 8.57
C ALA A 58 7.06 4.35 9.68
N ASN A 59 8.08 4.83 10.41
CA ASN A 59 8.76 4.06 11.44
C ASN A 59 7.90 3.81 12.70
N SER A 60 6.85 4.61 12.90
CA SER A 60 5.92 4.48 14.03
C SER A 60 4.54 3.95 13.63
N ALA A 61 4.23 3.87 12.34
CA ALA A 61 2.94 3.41 11.83
C ALA A 61 2.68 1.93 12.13
N ASP A 62 1.41 1.53 12.21
CA ASP A 62 1.00 0.14 12.36
C ASP A 62 1.07 -0.62 11.04
N ALA A 63 0.87 0.09 9.91
CA ALA A 63 1.13 -0.44 8.57
C ALA A 63 1.88 0.57 7.71
N VAL A 64 2.80 0.06 6.86
CA VAL A 64 3.60 0.84 5.93
C VAL A 64 3.46 0.24 4.54
N LEU A 65 2.94 1.01 3.60
CA LEU A 65 2.66 0.56 2.23
C LEU A 65 3.45 1.40 1.23
N PHE A 66 4.26 0.73 0.43
CA PHE A 66 5.05 1.37 -0.62
C PHE A 66 4.31 1.31 -1.96
N VAL A 67 4.06 2.46 -2.56
CA VAL A 67 3.57 2.55 -3.94
C VAL A 67 4.61 2.06 -4.94
N SER A 68 4.25 1.95 -6.21
CA SER A 68 5.18 1.61 -7.28
C SER A 68 5.42 2.79 -8.24
N GLY A 69 6.20 2.53 -9.27
CA GLY A 69 6.45 3.45 -10.36
C GLY A 69 7.91 3.43 -10.82
N PRO A 70 8.22 4.13 -11.92
CA PRO A 70 9.60 4.25 -12.40
C PRO A 70 10.58 4.78 -11.34
N GLY A 71 10.10 5.65 -10.44
CA GLY A 71 10.90 6.23 -9.35
C GLY A 71 11.45 5.22 -8.34
N THR A 72 10.89 4.00 -8.26
CA THR A 72 11.45 2.94 -7.40
C THR A 72 12.93 2.67 -7.69
N ARG A 73 13.35 2.83 -8.95
CA ARG A 73 14.73 2.60 -9.38
C ARG A 73 15.69 3.69 -8.92
N ASP A 74 15.16 4.89 -8.70
CA ASP A 74 15.91 6.00 -8.12
C ASP A 74 15.99 5.79 -6.59
N CYS A 75 14.89 5.41 -5.94
CA CYS A 75 14.82 5.13 -4.49
C CYS A 75 15.81 4.04 -4.06
N ILE A 76 15.90 2.91 -4.77
CA ILE A 76 16.78 1.80 -4.39
C ILE A 76 18.27 2.08 -4.58
N LYS A 77 18.64 3.20 -5.23
CA LYS A 77 20.01 3.69 -5.39
C LYS A 77 20.35 4.82 -4.42
N ASN A 78 19.39 5.29 -3.67
CA ASN A 78 19.57 6.41 -2.75
C ASN A 78 19.68 5.86 -1.31
N ASP A 79 20.92 5.61 -0.88
CA ASP A 79 21.20 5.06 0.46
C ASP A 79 20.75 6.02 1.57
N GLU A 80 20.82 7.34 1.36
CA GLU A 80 20.32 8.33 2.32
C GLU A 80 18.81 8.19 2.50
N TRP A 81 18.05 8.06 1.39
CA TRP A 81 16.61 7.85 1.44
C TRP A 81 16.24 6.54 2.13
N LEU A 82 16.93 5.44 1.80
CA LEU A 82 16.72 4.12 2.42
C LEU A 82 17.03 4.13 3.92
N SER A 83 18.07 4.85 4.35
CA SER A 83 18.49 4.91 5.76
C SER A 83 17.49 5.61 6.68
N ARG A 84 16.49 6.31 6.13
CA ARG A 84 15.41 6.95 6.90
C ARG A 84 14.36 5.94 7.40
N PHE A 85 14.35 4.72 6.86
CA PHE A 85 13.45 3.67 7.30
C PHE A 85 14.10 2.78 8.36
N ASN A 86 13.41 2.67 9.49
CA ASN A 86 13.71 1.73 10.57
C ASN A 86 12.45 0.92 10.86
N LEU A 87 12.08 0.05 9.92
CA LEU A 87 10.84 -0.73 9.94
C LEU A 87 11.04 -2.03 10.71
N ASP A 88 10.03 -2.40 11.49
CA ASP A 88 10.02 -3.59 12.33
C ASP A 88 8.90 -4.55 11.91
N PRO A 89 9.19 -5.63 11.15
CA PRO A 89 8.18 -6.59 10.71
C PRO A 89 7.58 -7.44 11.84
N GLU A 90 8.17 -7.43 13.05
CA GLU A 90 7.54 -8.09 14.21
C GLU A 90 6.36 -7.26 14.76
N ARG A 91 6.36 -5.95 14.52
CA ARG A 91 5.35 -5.02 15.02
C ARG A 91 4.45 -4.45 13.93
N GLN A 92 5.00 -4.19 12.75
CA GLN A 92 4.34 -3.49 11.65
C GLN A 92 3.90 -4.44 10.54
N LEU A 93 2.77 -4.14 9.90
CA LEU A 93 2.47 -4.70 8.58
C LEU A 93 3.22 -3.88 7.53
N ILE A 94 4.02 -4.54 6.71
CA ILE A 94 4.83 -3.87 5.69
C ILE A 94 4.46 -4.45 4.34
N GLY A 95 4.03 -3.60 3.43
CA GLY A 95 3.56 -4.05 2.14
C GLY A 95 4.03 -3.21 0.97
N SER A 96 3.99 -3.78 -0.22
CA SER A 96 4.28 -3.06 -1.45
C SER A 96 3.43 -3.53 -2.62
N ILE A 97 3.21 -2.61 -3.55
CA ILE A 97 2.58 -2.92 -4.83
C ILE A 97 3.61 -2.88 -5.95
N CYS A 98 3.49 -3.78 -6.93
CA CYS A 98 4.29 -3.79 -8.16
C CYS A 98 5.81 -3.66 -7.88
N SER A 99 6.48 -2.70 -8.52
CA SER A 99 7.92 -2.42 -8.34
C SER A 99 8.31 -1.92 -6.95
N GLY A 100 7.35 -1.56 -6.10
CA GLY A 100 7.62 -1.23 -4.69
C GLY A 100 8.32 -2.35 -3.92
N SER A 101 8.17 -3.61 -4.36
CA SER A 101 8.90 -4.76 -3.81
C SER A 101 10.43 -4.63 -3.90
N LEU A 102 10.95 -3.85 -4.86
CA LEU A 102 12.38 -3.56 -4.96
C LEU A 102 12.88 -2.77 -3.74
N ILE A 103 12.05 -1.87 -3.21
CA ILE A 103 12.37 -1.10 -2.00
C ILE A 103 12.42 -2.04 -0.81
N LEU A 104 11.42 -2.93 -0.65
CA LEU A 104 11.39 -3.91 0.44
C LEU A 104 12.63 -4.82 0.40
N ALA A 105 13.06 -5.26 -0.79
CA ALA A 105 14.25 -6.07 -0.95
C ALA A 105 15.53 -5.30 -0.52
N LYS A 106 15.66 -4.03 -0.92
CA LYS A 106 16.80 -3.19 -0.53
C LYS A 106 16.85 -2.88 0.97
N LEU A 107 15.69 -2.87 1.64
CA LEU A 107 15.60 -2.74 3.08
C LEU A 107 15.82 -4.08 3.83
N GLY A 108 16.15 -5.18 3.11
CA GLY A 108 16.37 -6.51 3.71
C GLY A 108 15.09 -7.22 4.17
N LEU A 109 13.92 -6.65 3.91
CA LEU A 109 12.63 -7.16 4.39
C LEU A 109 12.16 -8.42 3.64
N LEU A 110 12.76 -8.72 2.48
CA LEU A 110 12.47 -9.90 1.67
C LEU A 110 13.56 -10.99 1.74
N ASP A 111 14.55 -10.85 2.61
CA ASP A 111 15.63 -11.83 2.76
C ASP A 111 15.08 -13.21 3.15
N GLY A 112 15.41 -14.23 2.34
CA GLY A 112 14.93 -15.60 2.53
C GLY A 112 13.42 -15.81 2.34
N LYS A 113 12.72 -14.85 1.73
CA LYS A 113 11.28 -14.92 1.49
C LYS A 113 10.97 -15.02 -0.01
N THR A 114 9.79 -15.54 -0.33
CA THR A 114 9.20 -15.43 -1.66
C THR A 114 8.47 -14.10 -1.81
N ALA A 115 8.45 -13.55 -3.02
CA ALA A 115 7.71 -12.31 -3.30
C ALA A 115 7.10 -12.31 -4.69
N THR A 116 6.18 -11.40 -4.94
CA THR A 116 5.71 -11.06 -6.27
C THR A 116 6.03 -9.61 -6.60
N THR A 117 5.99 -9.27 -7.89
CA THR A 117 6.28 -7.92 -8.37
C THR A 117 5.62 -7.69 -9.73
N TYR A 118 5.80 -6.49 -10.28
CA TYR A 118 5.42 -6.22 -11.67
C TYR A 118 6.40 -6.90 -12.64
N PRO A 119 5.95 -7.43 -13.79
CA PRO A 119 6.78 -8.22 -14.71
C PRO A 119 8.13 -7.56 -15.07
N THR A 120 8.14 -6.24 -15.33
CA THR A 120 9.39 -5.52 -15.69
C THR A 120 10.39 -5.36 -14.53
N SER A 121 10.00 -5.76 -13.32
CA SER A 121 10.87 -5.72 -12.13
C SER A 121 11.33 -7.11 -11.67
N LYS A 122 10.84 -8.17 -12.30
CA LYS A 122 11.11 -9.56 -11.91
C LYS A 122 12.59 -9.89 -11.87
N GLU A 123 13.31 -9.59 -12.95
CA GLU A 123 14.75 -9.89 -13.04
C GLU A 123 15.57 -9.12 -12.00
N LEU A 124 15.25 -7.81 -11.83
CA LEU A 124 15.93 -6.98 -10.86
C LEU A 124 15.66 -7.44 -9.43
N LEU A 125 14.41 -7.79 -9.09
CA LEU A 125 14.05 -8.32 -7.78
C LEU A 125 14.77 -9.64 -7.51
N GLY A 126 14.80 -10.55 -8.49
CA GLY A 126 15.54 -11.80 -8.41
C GLY A 126 17.06 -11.60 -8.22
N SER A 127 17.64 -10.55 -8.79
CA SER A 127 19.07 -10.23 -8.61
C SER A 127 19.44 -9.83 -7.16
N PHE A 128 18.45 -9.51 -6.33
CA PHE A 128 18.64 -9.29 -4.88
C PHE A 128 18.52 -10.58 -4.05
N GLY A 129 18.44 -11.76 -4.71
CA GLY A 129 18.32 -13.05 -4.04
C GLY A 129 16.90 -13.41 -3.60
N VAL A 130 15.88 -12.66 -4.05
CA VAL A 130 14.48 -12.92 -3.72
C VAL A 130 13.92 -13.97 -4.71
N GLU A 131 13.25 -14.99 -4.19
CA GLU A 131 12.50 -15.94 -5.02
C GLU A 131 11.19 -15.27 -5.50
N VAL A 132 11.15 -14.94 -6.80
CA VAL A 132 10.00 -14.26 -7.40
C VAL A 132 9.01 -15.27 -7.95
N ILE A 133 7.79 -15.27 -7.41
CA ILE A 133 6.71 -16.18 -7.83
C ILE A 133 5.60 -15.42 -8.55
N GLU A 134 4.98 -16.09 -9.53
CA GLU A 134 3.90 -15.52 -10.34
C GLU A 134 2.55 -15.73 -9.63
N LYS A 135 2.28 -14.82 -8.69
CA LYS A 135 1.02 -14.74 -7.96
C LYS A 135 0.59 -13.29 -7.82
N PRO A 136 -0.71 -13.00 -7.74
CA PRO A 136 -1.17 -11.62 -7.55
C PRO A 136 -0.77 -11.05 -6.18
N PHE A 137 -0.65 -11.90 -5.16
CA PHE A 137 -0.34 -11.52 -3.79
C PHE A 137 0.47 -12.61 -3.09
N VAL A 138 1.46 -12.18 -2.31
CA VAL A 138 2.32 -13.04 -1.48
C VAL A 138 2.53 -12.37 -0.13
N ALA A 139 2.23 -13.08 0.96
CA ALA A 139 2.48 -12.63 2.32
C ALA A 139 3.36 -13.64 3.08
N ASN A 140 4.36 -13.13 3.79
CA ASN A 140 5.23 -13.89 4.68
C ASN A 140 5.18 -13.22 6.06
N GLY A 141 4.31 -13.72 6.95
CA GLY A 141 4.05 -13.06 8.22
C GLY A 141 3.47 -11.67 8.03
N ASN A 142 4.17 -10.65 8.49
CA ASN A 142 3.78 -9.25 8.40
C ASN A 142 4.40 -8.50 7.21
N VAL A 143 5.06 -9.20 6.29
CA VAL A 143 5.60 -8.60 5.06
C VAL A 143 4.86 -9.16 3.85
N ALA A 144 4.33 -8.28 3.00
CA ALA A 144 3.55 -8.69 1.83
C ALA A 144 3.91 -7.92 0.56
N THR A 145 3.74 -8.58 -0.58
CA THR A 145 3.91 -7.96 -1.90
C THR A 145 2.72 -8.30 -2.79
N ALA A 146 2.31 -7.35 -3.65
CA ALA A 146 1.27 -7.56 -4.65
C ALA A 146 1.78 -7.18 -6.05
N GLY A 147 1.47 -7.99 -7.05
CA GLY A 147 1.96 -7.83 -8.43
C GLY A 147 0.84 -7.42 -9.39
N GLY A 148 0.99 -6.23 -9.99
CA GLY A 148 -0.03 -5.62 -10.86
C GLY A 148 -0.98 -4.69 -10.10
N CYS A 149 -1.26 -3.50 -10.67
CA CYS A 149 -1.95 -2.42 -9.94
C CYS A 149 -3.30 -2.85 -9.32
N LEU A 150 -4.10 -3.67 -10.01
CA LEU A 150 -5.37 -4.17 -9.46
C LEU A 150 -5.19 -5.20 -8.33
N ALA A 151 -3.99 -5.82 -8.21
CA ALA A 151 -3.70 -6.74 -7.11
C ALA A 151 -3.57 -6.01 -5.75
N GLN A 152 -3.49 -4.69 -5.73
CA GLN A 152 -3.48 -3.92 -4.48
C GLN A 152 -4.75 -4.14 -3.64
N GLN A 153 -5.87 -4.56 -4.23
CA GLN A 153 -7.05 -4.97 -3.46
C GLN A 153 -6.72 -6.09 -2.46
N TYR A 154 -5.88 -7.05 -2.83
CA TYR A 154 -5.44 -8.11 -1.92
C TYR A 154 -4.52 -7.58 -0.82
N LEU A 155 -3.64 -6.64 -1.16
CA LEU A 155 -2.75 -6.00 -0.19
C LEU A 155 -3.55 -5.18 0.84
N VAL A 156 -4.48 -4.36 0.37
CA VAL A 156 -5.36 -3.56 1.24
C VAL A 156 -6.27 -4.45 2.09
N GLY A 157 -6.88 -5.47 1.47
CA GLY A 157 -7.71 -6.45 2.19
C GLY A 157 -6.94 -7.15 3.31
N TRP A 158 -5.70 -7.55 3.05
CA TRP A 158 -4.83 -8.14 4.06
C TRP A 158 -4.53 -7.17 5.22
N VAL A 159 -4.26 -5.89 4.93
CA VAL A 159 -4.05 -4.88 5.99
C VAL A 159 -5.32 -4.69 6.82
N ILE A 160 -6.49 -4.58 6.17
CA ILE A 160 -7.77 -4.38 6.87
C ILE A 160 -8.09 -5.61 7.72
N GLU A 161 -7.93 -6.82 7.20
CA GLU A 161 -8.20 -8.05 7.94
C GLU A 161 -7.31 -8.18 9.19
N LYS A 162 -6.04 -7.75 9.09
CA LYS A 162 -5.07 -7.82 10.19
C LYS A 162 -5.27 -6.76 11.27
N LEU A 163 -5.66 -5.54 10.92
CA LEU A 163 -5.76 -4.41 11.85
C LEU A 163 -7.20 -4.09 12.29
N ALA A 164 -8.19 -4.58 11.59
CA ALA A 164 -9.60 -4.56 11.97
C ALA A 164 -10.10 -6.01 12.05
N ASP A 165 -10.81 -6.45 10.99
CA ASP A 165 -11.32 -7.81 10.88
C ASP A 165 -11.65 -8.17 9.41
N LYS A 166 -12.08 -9.43 9.23
CA LYS A 166 -12.46 -9.94 7.92
C LYS A 166 -13.75 -9.30 7.39
N ASP A 167 -14.69 -8.94 8.24
CA ASP A 167 -15.97 -8.35 7.81
C ASP A 167 -15.76 -6.97 7.20
N TRP A 168 -14.88 -6.15 7.79
CA TRP A 168 -14.46 -4.88 7.21
C TRP A 168 -13.71 -5.06 5.90
N SER A 169 -12.79 -6.03 5.83
CA SER A 169 -12.08 -6.35 4.59
C SER A 169 -13.04 -6.73 3.47
N ASP A 170 -13.96 -7.68 3.73
CA ASP A 170 -14.94 -8.12 2.75
C ASP A 170 -15.87 -6.98 2.30
N LEU A 171 -16.30 -6.12 3.23
CA LEU A 171 -17.17 -4.98 2.93
C LEU A 171 -16.47 -3.94 2.04
N VAL A 172 -15.25 -3.55 2.40
CA VAL A 172 -14.46 -2.57 1.64
C VAL A 172 -14.16 -3.11 0.23
N LEU A 173 -13.70 -4.36 0.13
CA LEU A 173 -13.38 -4.96 -1.16
C LEU A 173 -14.61 -5.19 -2.04
N LYS A 174 -15.76 -5.54 -1.45
CA LYS A 174 -17.02 -5.66 -2.16
C LYS A 174 -17.46 -4.33 -2.80
N SER A 175 -17.25 -3.24 -2.10
CA SER A 175 -17.70 -1.90 -2.53
C SER A 175 -17.04 -1.38 -3.81
N ILE A 176 -15.95 -1.99 -4.26
CA ILE A 176 -15.24 -1.63 -5.50
C ILE A 176 -15.45 -2.64 -6.64
N GLN A 177 -16.25 -3.67 -6.41
CA GLN A 177 -16.55 -4.65 -7.44
C GLN A 177 -17.52 -4.06 -8.48
N PRO A 178 -17.46 -4.52 -9.74
CA PRO A 178 -18.48 -4.15 -10.73
C PRO A 178 -19.87 -4.60 -10.29
N VAL A 179 -20.87 -3.77 -10.57
CA VAL A 179 -22.27 -4.13 -10.31
C VAL A 179 -22.66 -5.33 -11.18
N GLY A 180 -23.22 -6.35 -10.53
CA GLY A 180 -23.59 -7.62 -11.16
C GLY A 180 -22.49 -8.68 -11.12
N GLU A 181 -21.22 -8.34 -10.72
CA GLU A 181 -20.10 -9.28 -10.63
C GLU A 181 -19.58 -9.49 -9.20
N GLY A 182 -20.04 -8.71 -8.25
CA GLY A 182 -19.61 -8.79 -6.85
C GLY A 182 -20.34 -7.76 -5.99
N LEU A 183 -20.83 -6.69 -6.61
CA LEU A 183 -21.66 -5.66 -6.03
C LEU A 183 -23.09 -5.76 -6.61
N PHE A 184 -24.13 -5.68 -5.75
CA PHE A 184 -25.51 -5.81 -6.15
C PHE A 184 -26.37 -4.67 -5.58
N PHE A 185 -27.54 -4.39 -6.20
CA PHE A 185 -28.41 -3.27 -5.78
C PHE A 185 -29.00 -3.45 -4.37
N ASP A 186 -29.08 -4.65 -3.85
CA ASP A 186 -29.56 -4.97 -2.49
C ASP A 186 -28.46 -4.81 -1.43
N ASP A 187 -27.22 -4.49 -1.80
CA ASP A 187 -26.15 -4.22 -0.85
C ASP A 187 -26.23 -2.82 -0.17
N VAL A 188 -27.26 -2.02 -0.46
CA VAL A 188 -27.37 -0.60 -0.07
C VAL A 188 -27.14 -0.37 1.43
N GLU A 189 -27.84 -1.11 2.30
CA GLU A 189 -27.75 -0.92 3.75
C GLU A 189 -26.32 -1.18 4.26
N ARG A 190 -25.67 -2.22 3.74
CA ARG A 190 -24.32 -2.59 4.11
C ARG A 190 -23.28 -1.56 3.61
N LEU A 191 -23.47 -1.05 2.42
CA LEU A 191 -22.57 -0.03 1.82
C LEU A 191 -22.68 1.33 2.50
N GLN A 192 -23.85 1.69 3.01
CA GLN A 192 -24.02 2.96 3.73
C GLN A 192 -23.08 3.10 4.93
N GLN A 193 -22.70 1.98 5.56
CA GLN A 193 -21.77 1.95 6.67
C GLN A 193 -20.36 2.48 6.29
N LEU A 194 -19.94 2.33 5.02
CA LEU A 194 -18.65 2.81 4.54
C LEU A 194 -18.59 4.32 4.39
N TYR A 195 -19.71 4.97 4.09
CA TYR A 195 -19.73 6.39 3.76
C TYR A 195 -19.99 7.29 4.98
N THR A 196 -20.61 6.77 6.01
CA THR A 196 -20.92 7.52 7.23
C THR A 196 -19.68 8.13 7.90
N PRO A 197 -18.56 7.39 8.09
CA PRO A 197 -17.33 7.94 8.66
C PRO A 197 -16.64 8.99 7.76
N ILE A 198 -16.74 8.85 6.44
CA ILE A 198 -16.10 9.74 5.48
C ILE A 198 -16.78 11.11 5.49
N ILE A 199 -18.10 11.13 5.54
CA ILE A 199 -18.89 12.37 5.60
C ILE A 199 -18.62 13.13 6.90
N SER A 200 -18.46 12.45 8.03
CA SER A 200 -18.17 13.07 9.31
C SER A 200 -16.77 13.70 9.38
N LYS A 201 -15.78 13.16 8.66
CA LYS A 201 -14.43 13.74 8.55
C LYS A 201 -14.38 14.98 7.67
N SER A 202 -15.34 15.17 6.76
CA SER A 202 -15.40 16.31 5.83
C SER A 202 -16.05 17.56 6.44
N THR A 203 -16.51 17.51 7.69
CA THR A 203 -17.25 18.60 8.35
C THR A 203 -16.42 19.33 9.41
N VAL A 204 -15.09 19.17 9.39
CA VAL A 204 -14.14 19.87 10.29
C VAL A 204 -13.28 20.85 9.49
#